data_f6f495265dd703d03f75cfc63ea66048
#
_entry.id   f6f495265dd703d03f75cfc63ea66048
#
_cell.length_a   1.000
_cell.length_b   1.000
_cell.length_c   1.000
_cell.angle_alpha   90.00
_cell.angle_beta   90.00
_cell.angle_gamma   90.00
#
_symmetry.space_group_name_H-M   'P 1'
#
loop_
_entity.id
_entity.type
_entity.pdbx_description
1 polymer ?
#
loop_
_entity_poly.entity_id
_entity_poly.type
_entity_poly.pdbx_seq_one_letter_code
_entity_poly.pdbx_strand_id
1 'polypeptide(L)'
;MSAVISERSIESWLWDAANILRGPVDASDFKAYIFPLLFLKRISDVYDEERLDALDESGGDADYAELPEQHRFQVPAGCHWTELQKKSTNVGQAIQRSMREIEKANPNTLYGIFGDVQWTNKERLPDSLLVKLVDHFGGMSLSNALVPNDVLGNAYEYLIKKFADLTNKKAGEFYTPRSVVSLMVNI
;
A
#
# COMPACT_ATOMS: atom_id res chain seq x y z
N MET A 1 18.76 -0.16 -16.23
CA MET A 1 17.33 0.12 -16.47
C MET A 1 16.52 -0.99 -15.80
N SER A 2 15.88 -0.72 -14.68
CA SER A 2 14.96 -1.68 -14.05
C SER A 2 13.71 -1.78 -14.93
N ALA A 3 13.27 -3.01 -15.24
CA ALA A 3 12.10 -3.21 -16.07
C ALA A 3 10.83 -2.80 -15.28
N VAL A 4 9.93 -2.07 -15.94
CA VAL A 4 8.59 -1.76 -15.38
C VAL A 4 7.87 -3.06 -15.04
N ILE A 5 7.28 -3.11 -13.85
CA ILE A 5 6.59 -4.29 -13.35
C ILE A 5 5.26 -4.44 -14.11
N SER A 6 4.98 -5.65 -14.62
CA SER A 6 3.75 -5.89 -15.36
C SER A 6 2.53 -5.93 -14.43
N GLU A 7 1.38 -5.50 -14.95
CA GLU A 7 0.08 -5.56 -14.24
C GLU A 7 -0.20 -6.97 -13.66
N ARG A 8 -0.02 -8.01 -14.46
CA ARG A 8 -0.23 -9.40 -14.04
C ARG A 8 0.68 -9.83 -12.89
N SER A 9 1.91 -9.29 -12.83
CA SER A 9 2.84 -9.57 -11.72
C SER A 9 2.36 -8.95 -10.41
N ILE A 10 1.82 -7.71 -10.47
CA ILE A 10 1.27 -7.03 -9.28
C ILE A 10 -0.01 -7.71 -8.82
N GLU A 11 -0.90 -8.09 -9.74
CA GLU A 11 -2.13 -8.82 -9.41
C GLU A 11 -1.84 -10.13 -8.66
N SER A 12 -0.89 -10.92 -9.16
CA SER A 12 -0.48 -12.17 -8.52
C SER A 12 0.12 -11.92 -7.14
N TRP A 13 1.01 -10.95 -7.04
CA TRP A 13 1.67 -10.58 -5.79
C TRP A 13 0.69 -10.10 -4.73
N LEU A 14 -0.28 -9.26 -5.10
CA LEU A 14 -1.33 -8.82 -4.18
C LEU A 14 -2.27 -9.96 -3.77
N TRP A 15 -2.52 -10.91 -4.68
CA TRP A 15 -3.27 -12.11 -4.35
C TRP A 15 -2.53 -13.01 -3.36
N ASP A 16 -1.22 -13.13 -3.49
CA ASP A 16 -0.38 -13.89 -2.55
C ASP A 16 -0.38 -13.25 -1.16
N ALA A 17 -0.40 -11.91 -1.07
CA ALA A 17 -0.60 -11.22 0.20
C ALA A 17 -1.94 -11.59 0.86
N ALA A 18 -3.03 -11.68 0.08
CA ALA A 18 -4.32 -12.14 0.60
C ALA A 18 -4.28 -13.60 1.07
N ASN A 19 -3.52 -14.46 0.40
CA ASN A 19 -3.33 -15.85 0.82
C ASN A 19 -2.59 -15.98 2.16
N ILE A 20 -1.70 -15.03 2.50
CA ILE A 20 -1.04 -14.98 3.83
C ILE A 20 -2.08 -14.76 4.93
N LEU A 21 -3.12 -13.96 4.68
CA LEU A 21 -4.20 -13.70 5.65
C LEU A 21 -5.21 -14.84 5.79
N ARG A 22 -5.20 -15.80 4.86
CA ARG A 22 -6.17 -16.90 4.83
C ARG A 22 -6.06 -17.77 6.09
N GLY A 23 -7.18 -18.00 6.73
CA GLY A 23 -7.33 -18.75 7.97
C GLY A 23 -7.59 -17.81 9.15
N PRO A 24 -6.63 -16.96 9.56
CA PRO A 24 -6.85 -16.02 10.67
C PRO A 24 -7.83 -14.88 10.36
N VAL A 25 -7.98 -14.52 9.09
CA VAL A 25 -8.84 -13.43 8.63
C VAL A 25 -9.88 -13.94 7.63
N ASP A 26 -11.12 -13.52 7.77
CA ASP A 26 -12.18 -13.85 6.82
C ASP A 26 -11.94 -13.18 5.46
N ALA A 27 -12.30 -13.88 4.38
CA ALA A 27 -12.09 -13.36 3.02
C ALA A 27 -12.80 -12.02 2.76
N SER A 28 -13.93 -11.77 3.42
CA SER A 28 -14.66 -10.49 3.36
C SER A 28 -13.86 -9.30 3.89
N ASP A 29 -12.90 -9.58 4.77
CA ASP A 29 -12.10 -8.56 5.45
C ASP A 29 -10.71 -8.36 4.82
N PHE A 30 -10.29 -9.21 3.86
CA PHE A 30 -8.95 -9.09 3.24
C PHE A 30 -8.67 -7.69 2.72
N LYS A 31 -9.64 -7.05 2.07
CA LYS A 31 -9.50 -5.70 1.55
C LYS A 31 -9.11 -4.67 2.63
N ALA A 32 -9.66 -4.84 3.83
CA ALA A 32 -9.43 -3.91 4.93
C ALA A 32 -7.99 -3.96 5.47
N TYR A 33 -7.23 -5.02 5.16
CA TYR A 33 -5.83 -5.17 5.54
C TYR A 33 -4.87 -4.94 4.37
N ILE A 34 -5.21 -5.47 3.19
CA ILE A 34 -4.33 -5.42 2.01
C ILE A 34 -4.18 -4.00 1.48
N PHE A 35 -5.27 -3.25 1.33
CA PHE A 35 -5.20 -1.90 0.75
C PHE A 35 -4.45 -0.89 1.61
N PRO A 36 -4.66 -0.80 2.94
CA PRO A 36 -3.85 0.10 3.76
C PRO A 36 -2.35 -0.22 3.70
N LEU A 37 -1.96 -1.50 3.67
CA LEU A 37 -0.56 -1.88 3.53
C LEU A 37 -0.01 -1.54 2.14
N LEU A 38 -0.79 -1.75 1.09
CA LEU A 38 -0.43 -1.36 -0.27
C LEU A 38 -0.17 0.15 -0.36
N PHE A 39 -1.06 0.96 0.21
CA PHE A 39 -0.91 2.41 0.22
C PHE A 39 0.28 2.86 1.06
N LEU A 40 0.46 2.28 2.25
CA LEU A 40 1.60 2.58 3.11
C LEU A 40 2.93 2.26 2.40
N LYS A 41 3.00 1.08 1.77
CA LYS A 41 4.18 0.68 0.98
C LYS A 41 4.42 1.63 -0.20
N ARG A 42 3.36 1.98 -0.96
CA ARG A 42 3.47 2.91 -2.08
C ARG A 42 3.97 4.28 -1.65
N ILE A 43 3.40 4.84 -0.58
CA ILE A 43 3.78 6.16 -0.04
C ILE A 43 5.26 6.14 0.39
N SER A 44 5.70 5.09 1.09
CA SER A 44 7.09 4.96 1.51
C SER A 44 8.04 4.84 0.32
N ASP A 45 7.72 4.00 -0.68
CA ASP A 45 8.59 3.79 -1.84
C ASP A 45 8.69 5.02 -2.75
N VAL A 46 7.59 5.77 -2.89
CA VAL A 46 7.60 7.03 -3.64
C VAL A 46 8.42 8.09 -2.92
N TYR A 47 8.28 8.19 -1.59
CA TYR A 47 9.13 9.08 -0.79
C TYR A 47 10.62 8.76 -0.95
N ASP A 48 10.97 7.47 -0.85
CA ASP A 48 12.35 7.03 -1.01
C ASP A 48 12.91 7.32 -2.41
N GLU A 49 12.08 7.18 -3.46
CA GLU A 49 12.41 7.55 -4.85
C GLU A 49 12.66 9.06 -4.97
N GLU A 50 11.69 9.89 -4.52
CA GLU A 50 11.79 11.37 -4.56
C GLU A 50 13.00 11.88 -3.78
N ARG A 51 13.33 11.25 -2.64
CA ARG A 51 14.52 11.57 -1.85
C ARG A 51 15.82 11.27 -2.61
N LEU A 52 15.88 10.16 -3.32
CA LEU A 52 17.04 9.84 -4.15
C LEU A 52 17.22 10.80 -5.32
N ASP A 53 16.11 11.19 -5.97
CA ASP A 53 16.10 12.17 -7.05
C ASP A 53 16.59 13.54 -6.54
N ALA A 54 16.10 13.99 -5.38
CA ALA A 54 16.53 15.26 -4.75
C ALA A 54 18.01 15.23 -4.32
N LEU A 55 18.53 14.09 -3.85
CA LEU A 55 19.96 13.91 -3.59
C LEU A 55 20.81 14.04 -4.86
N ASP A 56 20.36 13.46 -5.97
CA ASP A 56 21.06 13.54 -7.26
C ASP A 56 21.04 14.99 -7.79
N GLU A 57 19.89 15.65 -7.75
CA GLU A 57 19.71 17.04 -8.18
C GLU A 57 20.57 18.04 -7.38
N SER A 58 20.71 17.82 -6.06
CA SER A 58 21.48 18.70 -5.17
C SER A 58 22.97 18.37 -5.09
N GLY A 59 23.42 17.32 -5.78
CA GLY A 59 24.81 16.86 -5.67
C GLY A 59 25.14 16.20 -4.33
N GLY A 60 24.14 15.61 -3.67
CA GLY A 60 24.28 14.84 -2.43
C GLY A 60 23.96 15.61 -1.16
N ASP A 61 23.26 16.73 -1.25
CA ASP A 61 22.80 17.52 -0.08
C ASP A 61 21.63 16.80 0.59
N ALA A 62 21.89 16.21 1.77
CA ALA A 62 20.89 15.48 2.53
C ALA A 62 19.81 16.39 3.13
N ASP A 63 20.17 17.62 3.53
CA ASP A 63 19.22 18.58 4.09
C ASP A 63 18.24 19.06 3.02
N TYR A 64 18.74 19.28 1.79
CA TYR A 64 17.88 19.57 0.64
C TYR A 64 16.91 18.42 0.34
N ALA A 65 17.41 17.18 0.35
CA ALA A 65 16.60 16.01 0.04
C ALA A 65 15.53 15.68 1.10
N GLU A 66 15.62 16.25 2.31
CA GLU A 66 14.63 16.08 3.37
C GLU A 66 13.59 17.25 3.40
N LEU A 67 13.73 18.26 2.52
CA LEU A 67 12.78 19.38 2.47
C LEU A 67 11.37 18.89 2.08
N PRO A 68 10.31 19.35 2.76
CA PRO A 68 8.93 18.96 2.44
C PRO A 68 8.53 19.17 0.98
N GLU A 69 9.09 20.17 0.33
CA GLU A 69 8.81 20.54 -1.07
C GLU A 69 9.31 19.50 -2.09
N GLN A 70 10.25 18.65 -1.67
CA GLN A 70 10.81 17.59 -2.51
C GLN A 70 9.92 16.34 -2.52
N HIS A 71 8.92 16.28 -1.64
CA HIS A 71 8.10 15.09 -1.45
C HIS A 71 6.62 15.37 -1.68
N ARG A 72 6.01 14.51 -2.47
CA ARG A 72 4.56 14.52 -2.70
C ARG A 72 3.78 14.28 -1.41
N PHE A 73 4.28 13.38 -0.56
CA PHE A 73 3.72 13.07 0.74
C PHE A 73 4.83 13.09 1.79
N GLN A 74 4.48 13.53 2.98
CA GLN A 74 5.41 13.53 4.10
C GLN A 74 5.40 12.18 4.82
N VAL A 75 6.55 11.56 5.00
CA VAL A 75 6.72 10.32 5.77
C VAL A 75 7.58 10.62 7.00
N PRO A 76 6.98 10.72 8.20
CA PRO A 76 7.74 11.02 9.42
C PRO A 76 8.80 9.97 9.73
N ALA A 77 9.88 10.39 10.38
CA ALA A 77 10.96 9.50 10.82
C ALA A 77 10.42 8.30 11.62
N GLY A 78 10.90 7.12 11.30
CA GLY A 78 10.45 5.86 11.90
C GLY A 78 9.12 5.31 11.37
N CYS A 79 8.52 5.96 10.33
CA CYS A 79 7.30 5.51 9.67
C CYS A 79 7.54 4.91 8.27
N HIS A 80 8.79 4.88 7.82
CA HIS A 80 9.15 4.26 6.54
C HIS A 80 8.97 2.75 6.55
N TRP A 81 8.72 2.17 5.36
CA TRP A 81 8.54 0.72 5.23
C TRP A 81 9.73 -0.08 5.76
N THR A 82 10.93 0.38 5.50
CA THR A 82 12.18 -0.22 5.98
C THR A 82 12.27 -0.32 7.51
N GLU A 83 11.63 0.62 8.23
CA GLU A 83 11.57 0.56 9.70
C GLU A 83 10.56 -0.48 10.19
N LEU A 84 9.47 -0.71 9.45
CA LEU A 84 8.51 -1.78 9.74
C LEU A 84 9.13 -3.17 9.53
N GLN A 85 9.92 -3.36 8.48
CA GLN A 85 10.62 -4.61 8.20
C GLN A 85 11.61 -5.03 9.30
N LYS A 86 12.16 -4.07 10.05
CA LYS A 86 13.04 -4.35 11.18
C LYS A 86 12.31 -4.85 12.43
N LYS A 87 10.96 -4.80 12.45
CA LYS A 87 10.16 -5.19 13.62
C LYS A 87 9.82 -6.66 13.60
N SER A 88 10.09 -7.35 14.70
CA SER A 88 9.68 -8.74 14.93
C SER A 88 8.63 -8.90 16.04
N THR A 89 8.40 -7.83 16.81
CA THR A 89 7.43 -7.78 17.90
C THR A 89 6.64 -6.48 17.86
N ASN A 90 5.38 -6.53 18.34
CA ASN A 90 4.46 -5.38 18.31
C ASN A 90 4.31 -4.76 16.92
N VAL A 91 4.36 -5.61 15.89
CA VAL A 91 4.32 -5.20 14.48
C VAL A 91 3.03 -4.46 14.16
N GLY A 92 1.89 -4.95 14.67
CA GLY A 92 0.59 -4.28 14.48
C GLY A 92 0.53 -2.88 15.07
N GLN A 93 1.18 -2.66 16.23
CA GLN A 93 1.29 -1.31 16.82
C GLN A 93 2.17 -0.40 15.95
N ALA A 94 3.27 -0.92 15.40
CA ALA A 94 4.14 -0.16 14.51
C ALA A 94 3.42 0.23 13.22
N ILE A 95 2.71 -0.70 12.57
CA ILE A 95 1.89 -0.43 11.38
C ILE A 95 0.85 0.66 11.67
N GLN A 96 0.06 0.50 12.73
CA GLN A 96 -0.98 1.45 13.10
C GLN A 96 -0.41 2.84 13.40
N ARG A 97 0.73 2.90 14.09
CA ARG A 97 1.43 4.16 14.36
C ARG A 97 1.87 4.83 13.06
N SER A 98 2.56 4.11 12.18
CA SER A 98 3.05 4.66 10.91
C SER A 98 1.92 5.23 10.07
N MET A 99 0.80 4.51 9.93
CA MET A 99 -0.38 4.97 9.21
C MET A 99 -0.94 6.27 9.79
N ARG A 100 -1.12 6.33 11.11
CA ARG A 100 -1.64 7.54 11.78
C ARG A 100 -0.71 8.74 11.69
N GLU A 101 0.60 8.54 11.84
CA GLU A 101 1.56 9.64 11.75
C GLU A 101 1.68 10.16 10.31
N ILE A 102 1.59 9.30 9.30
CA ILE A 102 1.55 9.71 7.90
C ILE A 102 0.24 10.49 7.60
N GLU A 103 -0.93 10.04 8.07
CA GLU A 103 -2.17 10.81 7.92
C GLU A 103 -2.08 12.20 8.56
N LYS A 104 -1.51 12.28 9.77
CA LYS A 104 -1.32 13.56 10.47
C LYS A 104 -0.36 14.50 9.73
N ALA A 105 0.69 13.95 9.13
CA ALA A 105 1.63 14.73 8.33
C ALA A 105 1.04 15.20 6.99
N ASN A 106 -0.05 14.56 6.52
CA ASN A 106 -0.70 14.84 5.24
C ASN A 106 -2.23 15.04 5.38
N PRO A 107 -2.69 15.97 6.22
CA PRO A 107 -4.11 16.05 6.61
C PRO A 107 -5.04 16.39 5.45
N ASN A 108 -4.55 17.09 4.44
CA ASN A 108 -5.36 17.54 3.29
C ASN A 108 -5.49 16.48 2.19
N THR A 109 -4.61 15.47 2.16
CA THR A 109 -4.50 14.53 1.04
C THR A 109 -4.71 13.07 1.45
N LEU A 110 -4.33 12.68 2.66
CA LEU A 110 -4.33 11.29 3.11
C LEU A 110 -5.27 11.02 4.28
N TYR A 111 -6.10 11.98 4.69
CA TYR A 111 -7.04 11.79 5.80
C TYR A 111 -7.96 10.59 5.56
N GLY A 112 -7.94 9.62 6.49
CA GLY A 112 -8.79 8.43 6.48
C GLY A 112 -8.43 7.39 5.41
N ILE A 113 -7.32 7.51 4.68
CA ILE A 113 -6.95 6.61 3.58
C ILE A 113 -6.67 5.17 4.07
N PHE A 114 -6.19 5.04 5.31
CA PHE A 114 -5.85 3.73 5.88
C PHE A 114 -7.01 3.04 6.60
N GLY A 115 -8.16 3.74 6.76
CA GLY A 115 -9.34 3.19 7.44
C GLY A 115 -9.12 2.94 8.93
N ASP A 116 -10.05 2.20 9.55
CA ASP A 116 -10.13 2.04 11.01
C ASP A 116 -9.82 0.60 11.49
N VAL A 117 -9.02 -0.15 10.74
CA VAL A 117 -8.67 -1.52 11.10
C VAL A 117 -7.84 -1.56 12.37
N GLN A 118 -8.20 -2.47 13.28
CA GLN A 118 -7.47 -2.72 14.51
C GLN A 118 -6.27 -3.66 14.27
N TRP A 119 -5.14 -3.08 13.93
CA TRP A 119 -3.88 -3.82 13.70
C TRP A 119 -3.32 -4.45 14.97
N THR A 120 -3.77 -4.04 16.14
CA THR A 120 -3.23 -4.45 17.45
C THR A 120 -3.90 -5.70 18.03
N ASN A 121 -4.89 -6.27 17.38
CA ASN A 121 -5.53 -7.51 17.83
C ASN A 121 -4.63 -8.72 17.55
N LYS A 122 -3.85 -9.12 18.58
CA LYS A 122 -2.86 -10.21 18.47
C LYS A 122 -3.48 -11.61 18.33
N GLU A 123 -4.73 -11.80 18.71
CA GLU A 123 -5.43 -13.07 18.53
C GLU A 123 -5.71 -13.32 17.04
N ARG A 124 -6.13 -12.27 16.34
CA ARG A 124 -6.44 -12.32 14.90
C ARG A 124 -5.19 -12.09 14.04
N LEU A 125 -4.32 -11.18 14.48
CA LEU A 125 -3.12 -10.73 13.77
C LEU A 125 -1.87 -10.92 14.64
N PRO A 126 -1.42 -12.16 14.89
CA PRO A 126 -0.18 -12.38 15.63
C PRO A 126 1.01 -11.75 14.91
N ASP A 127 2.02 -11.33 15.66
CA ASP A 127 3.22 -10.69 15.12
C ASP A 127 3.87 -11.53 13.98
N SER A 128 3.88 -12.87 14.12
CA SER A 128 4.42 -13.76 13.09
C SER A 128 3.69 -13.70 11.74
N LEU A 129 2.38 -13.44 11.76
CA LEU A 129 1.59 -13.22 10.54
C LEU A 129 1.90 -11.86 9.92
N LEU A 130 1.95 -10.83 10.75
CA LEU A 130 2.23 -9.46 10.30
C LEU A 130 3.65 -9.32 9.76
N VAL A 131 4.65 -9.99 10.36
CA VAL A 131 6.02 -10.05 9.82
C VAL A 131 6.00 -10.63 8.41
N LYS A 132 5.36 -11.79 8.20
CA LYS A 132 5.26 -12.40 6.87
C LYS A 132 4.61 -11.47 5.85
N LEU A 133 3.58 -10.73 6.27
CA LEU A 133 2.86 -9.82 5.40
C LEU A 133 3.72 -8.59 5.05
N VAL A 134 4.42 -8.01 6.03
CA VAL A 134 5.36 -6.90 5.83
C VAL A 134 6.53 -7.33 4.95
N ASP A 135 7.10 -8.51 5.17
CA ASP A 135 8.18 -9.05 4.34
C ASP A 135 7.73 -9.30 2.90
N HIS A 136 6.52 -9.86 2.73
CA HIS A 136 5.95 -10.08 1.41
C HIS A 136 5.81 -8.75 0.65
N PHE A 137 5.21 -7.74 1.26
CA PHE A 137 5.09 -6.39 0.66
C PHE A 137 6.46 -5.74 0.43
N GLY A 138 7.44 -6.00 1.29
CA GLY A 138 8.81 -5.52 1.13
C GLY A 138 9.58 -6.14 -0.04
N GLY A 139 9.10 -7.27 -0.57
CA GLY A 139 9.74 -7.98 -1.69
C GLY A 139 9.58 -7.30 -3.07
N MET A 140 8.73 -6.27 -3.17
CA MET A 140 8.50 -5.52 -4.41
C MET A 140 8.57 -4.02 -4.14
N SER A 141 9.28 -3.28 -4.98
CA SER A 141 9.23 -1.82 -4.95
C SER A 141 8.03 -1.31 -5.74
N LEU A 142 7.30 -0.38 -5.13
CA LEU A 142 6.14 0.29 -5.72
C LEU A 142 6.45 1.75 -6.08
N SER A 143 7.71 2.09 -6.43
CA SER A 143 8.10 3.42 -6.89
C SER A 143 7.41 3.81 -8.19
N ASN A 144 7.37 5.11 -8.53
CA ASN A 144 6.76 5.59 -9.78
C ASN A 144 7.47 5.03 -11.02
N ALA A 145 8.80 4.89 -10.96
CA ALA A 145 9.60 4.35 -12.05
C ALA A 145 9.29 2.88 -12.36
N LEU A 146 8.91 2.08 -11.35
CA LEU A 146 8.66 0.64 -11.50
C LEU A 146 7.19 0.30 -11.68
N VAL A 147 6.30 1.05 -11.02
CA VAL A 147 4.85 0.81 -11.02
C VAL A 147 4.11 2.12 -11.35
N PRO A 148 3.77 2.34 -12.63
CA PRO A 148 2.93 3.47 -13.04
C PRO A 148 1.56 3.47 -12.33
N ASN A 149 0.97 4.66 -12.18
CA ASN A 149 -0.28 4.82 -11.43
C ASN A 149 -1.47 4.05 -12.03
N ASP A 150 -1.53 3.92 -13.34
CA ASP A 150 -2.56 3.16 -14.06
C ASP A 150 -2.44 1.66 -13.79
N VAL A 151 -1.22 1.12 -13.75
CA VAL A 151 -0.95 -0.29 -13.41
C VAL A 151 -1.37 -0.58 -11.98
N LEU A 152 -1.06 0.31 -11.03
CA LEU A 152 -1.48 0.15 -9.64
C LEU A 152 -3.01 0.25 -9.50
N GLY A 153 -3.65 1.17 -10.22
CA GLY A 153 -5.10 1.31 -10.26
C GLY A 153 -5.80 0.07 -10.80
N ASN A 154 -5.27 -0.53 -11.87
CA ASN A 154 -5.80 -1.77 -12.44
C ASN A 154 -5.69 -2.94 -11.47
N ALA A 155 -4.55 -3.07 -10.80
CA ALA A 155 -4.34 -4.11 -9.79
C ALA A 155 -5.28 -3.96 -8.57
N TYR A 156 -5.56 -2.72 -8.15
CA TYR A 156 -6.55 -2.42 -7.12
C TYR A 156 -7.97 -2.90 -7.54
N GLU A 157 -8.40 -2.54 -8.76
CA GLU A 157 -9.69 -2.98 -9.31
C GLU A 157 -9.80 -4.49 -9.42
N TYR A 158 -8.73 -5.16 -9.86
CA TYR A 158 -8.66 -6.61 -9.91
C TYR A 158 -8.92 -7.25 -8.55
N LEU A 159 -8.26 -6.74 -7.49
CA LEU A 159 -8.46 -7.25 -6.14
C LEU A 159 -9.89 -7.05 -5.63
N ILE A 160 -10.48 -5.88 -5.85
CA ILE A 160 -11.89 -5.63 -5.46
C ILE A 160 -12.79 -6.67 -6.09
N LYS A 161 -12.62 -6.95 -7.38
CA LYS A 161 -13.39 -7.98 -8.09
C LYS A 161 -13.16 -9.36 -7.49
N LYS A 162 -11.90 -9.75 -7.25
CA LYS A 162 -11.53 -11.03 -6.65
C LYS A 162 -12.11 -11.22 -5.25
N PHE A 163 -12.09 -10.19 -4.42
CA PHE A 163 -12.65 -10.25 -3.07
C PHE A 163 -14.19 -10.31 -3.08
N ALA A 164 -14.83 -9.64 -4.04
CA ALA A 164 -16.28 -9.77 -4.24
C ALA A 164 -16.67 -11.20 -4.64
N ASP A 165 -15.93 -11.82 -5.56
CA ASP A 165 -16.15 -13.21 -6.00
C ASP A 165 -16.01 -14.20 -4.82
N LEU A 166 -15.00 -14.02 -3.94
CA LEU A 166 -14.78 -14.87 -2.76
C LEU A 166 -15.93 -14.84 -1.76
N THR A 167 -16.62 -13.71 -1.64
CA THR A 167 -17.67 -13.52 -0.64
C THR A 167 -19.06 -13.84 -1.15
N ASN A 168 -19.19 -14.34 -2.39
CA ASN A 168 -20.47 -14.54 -3.10
C ASN A 168 -21.36 -13.27 -3.11
N LYS A 169 -20.78 -12.10 -2.90
CA LYS A 169 -21.48 -10.84 -3.02
C LYS A 169 -21.48 -10.41 -4.48
N LYS A 170 -22.64 -9.95 -4.98
CA LYS A 170 -22.74 -9.48 -6.36
C LYS A 170 -21.75 -8.33 -6.58
N ALA A 171 -20.87 -8.46 -7.55
CA ALA A 171 -19.84 -7.46 -7.87
C ALA A 171 -20.39 -6.03 -8.06
N GLY A 172 -21.65 -5.91 -8.50
CA GLY A 172 -22.32 -4.62 -8.71
C GLY A 172 -22.58 -3.79 -7.43
N GLU A 173 -22.43 -4.39 -6.24
CA GLU A 173 -22.53 -3.64 -4.97
C GLU A 173 -21.21 -2.94 -4.60
N PHE A 174 -20.11 -3.25 -5.29
CA PHE A 174 -18.77 -2.80 -4.95
C PHE A 174 -18.01 -2.09 -6.07
N TYR A 175 -18.43 -2.29 -7.32
CA TYR A 175 -17.62 -1.87 -8.45
C TYR A 175 -18.46 -1.68 -9.72
N THR A 176 -18.32 -0.52 -10.37
CA THR A 176 -18.88 -0.28 -11.68
C THR A 176 -17.87 -0.74 -12.75
N PRO A 177 -18.22 -1.72 -13.63
CA PRO A 177 -17.29 -2.21 -14.65
C PRO A 177 -16.75 -1.08 -15.52
N ARG A 178 -15.45 -1.10 -15.85
CA ARG A 178 -14.82 -0.08 -16.71
C ARG A 178 -15.52 0.12 -18.05
N SER A 179 -16.07 -0.94 -18.65
CA SER A 179 -16.83 -0.86 -19.88
C SER A 179 -18.07 0.03 -19.73
N VAL A 180 -18.73 -0.01 -18.57
CA VAL A 180 -19.88 0.85 -18.25
C VAL A 180 -19.43 2.28 -18.00
N VAL A 181 -18.34 2.48 -17.21
CA VAL A 181 -17.75 3.81 -16.98
C VAL A 181 -17.33 4.44 -18.31
N SER A 182 -16.61 3.69 -19.15
CA SER A 182 -16.19 4.16 -20.48
C SER A 182 -17.36 4.52 -21.38
N LEU A 183 -18.45 3.74 -21.34
CA LEU A 183 -19.66 4.08 -22.07
C LEU A 183 -20.29 5.38 -21.55
N MET A 184 -20.38 5.57 -20.23
CA MET A 184 -20.97 6.78 -19.62
C MET A 184 -20.16 8.04 -19.88
N VAL A 185 -18.84 7.93 -19.99
CA VAL A 185 -17.94 9.08 -20.24
C VAL A 185 -17.91 9.48 -21.73
N ASN A 186 -18.22 8.54 -22.64
CA ASN A 186 -18.18 8.76 -24.08
C ASN A 186 -19.57 9.10 -24.69
N ILE A 187 -20.60 9.26 -23.87
CA ILE A 187 -21.93 9.79 -24.27
C ILE A 187 -22.02 11.28 -23.92
#